data_dcabc926e1089d7180c5918a80b065ed
#
_entry.id   dcabc926e1089d7180c5918a80b065ed
#
_cell.length_a   1.000
_cell.length_b   1.000
_cell.length_c   1.000
_cell.angle_alpha   90.00
_cell.angle_beta   90.00
_cell.angle_gamma   90.00
#
_symmetry.space_group_name_H-M   'P 1'
#
loop_
_entity.id
_entity.type
_entity.pdbx_description
1 polymer ?
#
loop_
_entity_poly.entity_id
_entity_poly.type
_entity_poly.pdbx_seq_one_letter_code
_entity_poly.pdbx_strand_id
1 'polypeptide(L)'
;IVTFMSDFGEEDHYVAAVKAALIQGVKVDLQLIDISHKIRAHDISHASYVLSHAYKHFPEGTIHLVGIEPHDKSACDTLIAVLDGHIFVGGDTGLFTLLKKDQLPIVYKVDKAYHSFAVLHNYVPVVQEILGGKKPEQFGQAIDHYLRLFARQPKVTKREIVGNVIRVDHYGNLITN
;
A
#
# COMPACT_ATOMS: atom_id res chain seq x y z
N ILE A 1 4.30 8.71 12.51
CA ILE A 1 4.51 9.01 11.07
C ILE A 1 3.43 8.30 10.27
N VAL A 2 2.85 8.99 9.29
CA VAL A 2 2.02 8.38 8.24
C VAL A 2 2.67 8.67 6.90
N THR A 3 2.84 7.64 6.06
CA THR A 3 3.21 7.85 4.67
C THR A 3 2.01 7.69 3.77
N PHE A 4 1.98 8.40 2.66
CA PHE A 4 0.91 8.28 1.67
C PHE A 4 1.48 8.00 0.28
N MET A 5 0.93 6.97 -0.36
CA MET A 5 1.23 6.61 -1.76
C MET A 5 -0.07 6.36 -2.49
N SER A 6 -0.19 6.87 -3.72
CA SER A 6 -1.38 6.64 -4.54
C SER A 6 -1.07 6.66 -6.04
N ASP A 7 -2.06 6.24 -6.83
CA ASP A 7 -2.07 6.35 -8.28
C ASP A 7 -2.96 7.51 -8.79
N PHE A 8 -3.24 8.51 -7.92
CA PHE A 8 -4.15 9.61 -8.21
C PHE A 8 -3.55 10.72 -9.07
N GLY A 9 -2.22 10.72 -9.25
CA GLY A 9 -1.53 11.86 -9.88
C GLY A 9 -1.41 13.05 -8.93
N GLU A 10 -0.96 14.18 -9.47
CA GLU A 10 -0.73 15.42 -8.71
C GLU A 10 -1.53 16.61 -9.26
N GLU A 11 -2.32 16.40 -10.32
CA GLU A 11 -3.04 17.46 -11.00
C GLU A 11 -4.40 17.74 -10.37
N ASP A 12 -5.02 16.69 -9.78
CA ASP A 12 -6.36 16.75 -9.21
C ASP A 12 -6.34 16.95 -7.68
N HIS A 13 -7.53 17.18 -7.13
CA HIS A 13 -7.75 17.47 -5.70
C HIS A 13 -7.64 16.23 -4.78
N TYR A 14 -7.58 15.01 -5.30
CA TYR A 14 -7.73 13.78 -4.53
C TYR A 14 -6.69 13.64 -3.41
N VAL A 15 -5.42 13.87 -3.74
CA VAL A 15 -4.31 13.81 -2.77
C VAL A 15 -4.51 14.84 -1.65
N ALA A 16 -4.86 16.07 -2.02
CA ALA A 16 -5.11 17.15 -1.06
C ALA A 16 -6.28 16.83 -0.14
N ALA A 17 -7.38 16.29 -0.66
CA ALA A 17 -8.56 15.90 0.12
C ALA A 17 -8.24 14.82 1.16
N VAL A 18 -7.49 13.77 0.76
CA VAL A 18 -7.05 12.70 1.67
C VAL A 18 -6.15 13.25 2.78
N LYS A 19 -5.17 14.09 2.43
CA LYS A 19 -4.26 14.71 3.41
C LYS A 19 -5.00 15.62 4.38
N ALA A 20 -5.93 16.44 3.88
CA ALA A 20 -6.74 17.32 4.72
C ALA A 20 -7.59 16.51 5.71
N ALA A 21 -8.22 15.42 5.26
CA ALA A 21 -9.00 14.55 6.12
C ALA A 21 -8.14 13.90 7.21
N LEU A 22 -6.95 13.38 6.87
CA LEU A 22 -6.01 12.84 7.85
C LEU A 22 -5.66 13.87 8.94
N ILE A 23 -5.33 15.10 8.55
CA ILE A 23 -4.93 16.17 9.48
C ILE A 23 -6.11 16.57 10.39
N GLN A 24 -7.31 16.72 9.83
CA GLN A 24 -8.48 17.14 10.60
C GLN A 24 -8.95 16.11 11.63
N GLY A 25 -8.77 14.82 11.35
CA GLY A 25 -9.30 13.75 12.17
C GLY A 25 -8.42 13.31 13.34
N VAL A 26 -7.22 13.89 13.50
CA VAL A 26 -6.28 13.47 14.54
C VAL A 26 -5.91 14.62 15.49
N LYS A 27 -5.68 14.27 16.76
CA LYS A 27 -5.27 15.22 17.82
C LYS A 27 -3.79 15.07 18.19
N VAL A 28 -3.04 14.31 17.37
CA VAL A 28 -1.61 14.06 17.60
C VAL A 28 -0.78 14.85 16.59
N ASP A 29 0.47 15.11 16.93
CA ASP A 29 1.43 15.70 15.98
C ASP A 29 1.69 14.69 14.84
N LEU A 30 1.11 14.96 13.68
CA LEU A 30 1.12 14.07 12.52
C LEU A 30 2.23 14.49 11.55
N GLN A 31 3.25 13.65 11.43
CA GLN A 31 4.19 13.73 10.31
C GLN A 31 3.62 12.97 9.12
N LEU A 32 3.23 13.69 8.08
CA LEU A 32 2.68 13.13 6.85
C LEU A 32 3.70 13.27 5.72
N ILE A 33 4.13 12.14 5.14
CA ILE A 33 5.17 12.07 4.13
C ILE A 33 4.65 11.36 2.88
N ASP A 34 4.77 12.00 1.73
CA ASP A 34 4.42 11.37 0.45
C ASP A 34 5.53 10.45 -0.01
N ILE A 35 5.19 9.21 -0.37
CA ILE A 35 6.11 8.32 -1.06
C ILE A 35 6.08 8.63 -2.56
N SER A 36 4.91 8.56 -3.18
CA SER A 36 4.68 8.96 -4.56
C SER A 36 3.19 8.98 -4.88
N HIS A 37 2.75 9.96 -5.65
CA HIS A 37 1.40 9.98 -6.25
C HIS A 37 1.43 9.75 -7.76
N LYS A 38 2.63 9.49 -8.32
CA LYS A 38 2.87 9.20 -9.75
C LYS A 38 2.99 7.70 -10.03
N ILE A 39 2.37 6.88 -9.19
CA ILE A 39 2.18 5.48 -9.53
C ILE A 39 1.28 5.43 -10.76
N ARG A 40 1.63 4.60 -11.75
CA ARG A 40 0.76 4.41 -12.92
C ARG A 40 -0.58 3.85 -12.46
N ALA A 41 -1.69 4.39 -12.98
CA ALA A 41 -3.03 4.00 -12.58
C ALA A 41 -3.22 2.47 -12.64
N HIS A 42 -3.71 1.90 -11.55
CA HIS A 42 -3.97 0.46 -11.36
C HIS A 42 -2.74 -0.46 -11.48
N ASP A 43 -1.51 0.07 -11.51
CA ASP A 43 -0.28 -0.72 -11.65
C ASP A 43 0.24 -1.20 -10.29
N ILE A 44 -0.25 -2.38 -9.88
CA ILE A 44 0.15 -3.02 -8.61
C ILE A 44 1.65 -3.35 -8.59
N SER A 45 2.23 -3.75 -9.71
CA SER A 45 3.67 -4.05 -9.80
C SER A 45 4.53 -2.80 -9.56
N HIS A 46 4.15 -1.68 -10.16
CA HIS A 46 4.82 -0.39 -9.94
C HIS A 46 4.69 0.04 -8.46
N ALA A 47 3.46 -0.02 -7.93
CA ALA A 47 3.19 0.35 -6.54
C ALA A 47 3.97 -0.51 -5.55
N SER A 48 3.96 -1.84 -5.72
CA SER A 48 4.68 -2.76 -4.83
C SER A 48 6.19 -2.54 -4.90
N TYR A 49 6.75 -2.29 -6.09
CA TYR A 49 8.16 -1.97 -6.25
C TYR A 49 8.53 -0.71 -5.46
N VAL A 50 7.80 0.38 -5.64
CA VAL A 50 8.07 1.65 -4.94
C VAL A 50 7.95 1.48 -3.44
N LEU A 51 6.85 0.89 -2.98
CA LEU A 51 6.59 0.73 -1.54
C LEU A 51 7.59 -0.20 -0.86
N SER A 52 7.93 -1.35 -1.47
CA SER A 52 8.87 -2.32 -0.90
C SER A 52 10.29 -1.76 -0.72
N HIS A 53 10.69 -0.81 -1.56
CA HIS A 53 11.97 -0.12 -1.44
C HIS A 53 11.93 1.07 -0.49
N ALA A 54 10.75 1.69 -0.29
CA ALA A 54 10.61 2.87 0.54
C ALA A 54 10.37 2.54 2.02
N TYR A 55 9.43 1.62 2.34
CA TYR A 55 8.93 1.46 3.71
C TYR A 55 10.02 1.12 4.74
N LYS A 56 11.04 0.36 4.33
CA LYS A 56 12.15 -0.08 5.19
C LYS A 56 13.04 1.05 5.71
N HIS A 57 12.94 2.23 5.11
CA HIS A 57 13.71 3.41 5.52
C HIS A 57 12.98 4.24 6.57
N PHE A 58 11.72 3.91 6.87
CA PHE A 58 10.95 4.55 7.92
C PHE A 58 11.11 3.78 9.24
N PRO A 59 10.96 4.45 10.38
CA PRO A 59 11.00 3.78 11.67
C PRO A 59 9.82 2.82 11.84
N GLU A 60 10.01 1.76 12.62
CA GLU A 60 8.93 0.85 13.02
C GLU A 60 7.76 1.63 13.65
N GLY A 61 6.56 1.12 13.50
CA GLY A 61 5.33 1.81 13.91
C GLY A 61 4.82 2.82 12.89
N THR A 62 5.53 3.06 11.77
CA THR A 62 5.01 3.90 10.69
C THR A 62 3.78 3.26 10.05
N ILE A 63 2.77 4.08 9.78
CA ILE A 63 1.56 3.69 9.06
C ILE A 63 1.70 4.10 7.59
N HIS A 64 1.54 3.16 6.69
CA HIS A 64 1.59 3.39 5.24
C HIS A 64 0.18 3.36 4.66
N LEU A 65 -0.37 4.52 4.30
CA LEU A 65 -1.63 4.63 3.57
C LEU A 65 -1.37 4.39 2.08
N VAL A 66 -2.03 3.36 1.53
CA VAL A 66 -1.81 2.90 0.16
C VAL A 66 -3.11 3.05 -0.64
N GLY A 67 -3.18 4.11 -1.42
CA GLY A 67 -4.32 4.46 -2.26
C GLY A 67 -4.14 4.00 -3.70
N ILE A 68 -3.99 2.70 -3.92
CA ILE A 68 -3.94 2.12 -5.26
C ILE A 68 -5.27 1.41 -5.52
N GLU A 69 -6.01 1.90 -6.50
CA GLU A 69 -7.32 1.33 -6.84
C GLU A 69 -7.16 0.09 -7.74
N PRO A 70 -7.96 -0.96 -7.52
CA PRO A 70 -7.99 -2.09 -8.44
C PRO A 70 -8.61 -1.68 -9.78
N HIS A 71 -8.19 -2.34 -10.85
CA HIS A 71 -8.74 -2.10 -12.20
C HIS A 71 -10.25 -2.43 -12.26
N ASP A 72 -10.66 -3.48 -11.56
CA ASP A 72 -12.07 -3.84 -11.39
C ASP A 72 -12.56 -3.27 -10.06
N LYS A 73 -13.46 -2.30 -10.15
CA LYS A 73 -14.05 -1.59 -9.01
C LYS A 73 -15.07 -2.41 -8.21
N SER A 74 -15.24 -3.69 -8.52
CA SER A 74 -16.07 -4.58 -7.72
C SER A 74 -15.44 -4.79 -6.35
N ALA A 75 -16.11 -4.30 -5.32
CA ALA A 75 -15.89 -4.55 -3.88
C ALA A 75 -14.47 -4.98 -3.48
N CYS A 76 -13.53 -4.04 -3.47
CA CYS A 76 -12.22 -4.26 -2.87
C CYS A 76 -12.33 -4.10 -1.35
N ASP A 77 -12.05 -5.17 -0.61
CA ASP A 77 -12.06 -5.14 0.85
C ASP A 77 -10.99 -4.18 1.38
N THR A 78 -11.31 -3.50 2.49
CA THR A 78 -10.33 -2.70 3.23
C THR A 78 -9.48 -3.61 4.10
N LEU A 79 -8.17 -3.54 3.94
CA LEU A 79 -7.22 -4.36 4.69
C LEU A 79 -6.27 -3.52 5.54
N ILE A 80 -5.91 -4.09 6.69
CA ILE A 80 -4.74 -3.69 7.46
C ILE A 80 -3.73 -4.83 7.37
N ALA A 81 -2.53 -4.56 6.86
CA ALA A 81 -1.45 -5.52 6.81
C ALA A 81 -0.32 -5.10 7.77
N VAL A 82 0.22 -6.05 8.51
CA VAL A 82 1.34 -5.82 9.44
C VAL A 82 2.54 -6.64 8.99
N LEU A 83 3.66 -5.96 8.74
CA LEU A 83 4.90 -6.56 8.26
C LEU A 83 6.09 -5.76 8.79
N ASP A 84 7.11 -6.45 9.32
CA ASP A 84 8.37 -5.85 9.81
C ASP A 84 8.16 -4.65 10.77
N GLY A 85 7.14 -4.72 11.65
CA GLY A 85 6.82 -3.64 12.58
C GLY A 85 6.10 -2.44 11.95
N HIS A 86 5.80 -2.46 10.65
CA HIS A 86 5.04 -1.44 9.93
C HIS A 86 3.58 -1.84 9.75
N ILE A 87 2.71 -0.84 9.64
CA ILE A 87 1.28 -1.01 9.41
C ILE A 87 0.93 -0.45 8.03
N PHE A 88 0.27 -1.25 7.20
CA PHE A 88 -0.17 -0.84 5.87
C PHE A 88 -1.69 -0.83 5.84
N VAL A 89 -2.30 0.22 5.34
CA VAL A 89 -3.76 0.36 5.18
C VAL A 89 -4.07 0.59 3.71
N GLY A 90 -4.92 -0.23 3.14
CA GLY A 90 -5.28 -0.15 1.71
C GLY A 90 -6.29 -1.20 1.31
N GLY A 91 -6.47 -1.36 0.01
CA GLY A 91 -7.40 -2.33 -0.57
C GLY A 91 -6.79 -3.72 -0.75
N ASP A 92 -7.66 -4.73 -0.85
CA ASP A 92 -7.28 -6.10 -1.22
C ASP A 92 -6.96 -6.20 -2.72
N THR A 93 -5.79 -5.68 -3.10
CA THR A 93 -5.27 -5.67 -4.48
C THR A 93 -4.16 -6.67 -4.71
N GLY A 94 -3.78 -7.42 -3.67
CA GLY A 94 -2.62 -8.32 -3.67
C GLY A 94 -1.27 -7.60 -3.49
N LEU A 95 -1.25 -6.26 -3.42
CA LEU A 95 -0.03 -5.47 -3.31
C LEU A 95 0.81 -5.87 -2.10
N PHE A 96 0.17 -6.06 -0.94
CA PHE A 96 0.88 -6.33 0.31
C PHE A 96 1.63 -7.66 0.31
N THR A 97 1.25 -8.61 -0.54
CA THR A 97 1.96 -9.89 -0.69
C THR A 97 3.27 -9.77 -1.48
N LEU A 98 3.46 -8.66 -2.18
CA LEU A 98 4.64 -8.37 -2.99
C LEU A 98 5.71 -7.54 -2.25
N LEU A 99 5.43 -7.10 -1.01
CA LEU A 99 6.33 -6.21 -0.26
C LEU A 99 7.61 -6.93 0.18
N LYS A 100 7.53 -8.23 0.47
CA LYS A 100 8.67 -9.04 0.91
C LYS A 100 8.57 -10.45 0.33
N LYS A 101 9.66 -10.93 -0.25
CA LYS A 101 9.70 -12.18 -1.02
C LYS A 101 9.38 -13.41 -0.17
N ASP A 102 9.94 -13.48 1.02
CA ASP A 102 9.96 -14.70 1.84
C ASP A 102 9.08 -14.59 3.10
N GLN A 103 8.24 -13.56 3.18
CA GLN A 103 7.36 -13.33 4.33
C GLN A 103 6.07 -12.66 3.90
N LEU A 104 4.94 -13.28 4.24
CA LEU A 104 3.63 -12.66 4.09
C LEU A 104 3.31 -11.79 5.31
N PRO A 105 2.57 -10.68 5.13
CA PRO A 105 2.06 -9.88 6.24
C PRO A 105 1.00 -10.65 7.03
N ILE A 106 0.81 -10.27 8.29
CA ILE A 106 -0.42 -10.58 9.02
C ILE A 106 -1.49 -9.61 8.53
N VAL A 107 -2.63 -10.12 8.07
CA VAL A 107 -3.67 -9.30 7.45
C VAL A 107 -4.96 -9.36 8.25
N TYR A 108 -5.55 -8.19 8.47
CA TYR A 108 -6.85 -8.02 9.11
C TYR A 108 -7.82 -7.38 8.11
N LYS A 109 -9.01 -7.95 7.96
CA LYS A 109 -10.09 -7.36 7.16
C LYS A 109 -10.87 -6.37 8.03
N VAL A 110 -11.13 -5.20 7.47
CA VAL A 110 -11.95 -4.18 8.11
C VAL A 110 -13.30 -4.13 7.41
N ASP A 111 -14.38 -4.37 8.15
CA ASP A 111 -15.73 -4.28 7.60
C ASP A 111 -16.09 -2.82 7.35
N LYS A 112 -16.13 -2.45 6.08
CA LYS A 112 -16.54 -1.12 5.58
C LYS A 112 -17.48 -1.28 4.39
N ALA A 113 -18.46 -0.39 4.32
CA ALA A 113 -19.31 -0.29 3.15
C ALA A 113 -18.50 0.17 1.92
N TYR A 114 -18.93 -0.25 0.75
CA TYR A 114 -18.34 0.22 -0.50
C TYR A 114 -18.49 1.74 -0.66
N HIS A 115 -17.39 2.38 -1.03
CA HIS A 115 -17.35 3.78 -1.44
C HIS A 115 -16.53 3.93 -2.72
N SER A 116 -16.99 4.78 -3.64
CA SER A 116 -16.25 5.07 -4.88
C SER A 116 -14.91 5.76 -4.65
N PHE A 117 -14.71 6.38 -3.48
CA PHE A 117 -13.44 6.95 -3.04
C PHE A 117 -13.05 6.30 -1.70
N ALA A 118 -12.71 5.01 -1.77
CA ALA A 118 -12.41 4.18 -0.60
C ALA A 118 -11.25 4.74 0.25
N VAL A 119 -10.25 5.35 -0.36
CA VAL A 119 -9.11 5.93 0.36
C VAL A 119 -9.58 6.99 1.35
N LEU A 120 -10.45 7.89 0.93
CA LEU A 120 -10.98 8.95 1.79
C LEU A 120 -11.97 8.41 2.83
N HIS A 121 -12.90 7.56 2.41
CA HIS A 121 -14.05 7.17 3.24
C HIS A 121 -13.81 5.91 4.07
N ASN A 122 -12.90 5.03 3.65
CA ASN A 122 -12.61 3.79 4.35
C ASN A 122 -11.23 3.79 4.99
N TYR A 123 -10.16 4.10 4.23
CA TYR A 123 -8.79 3.92 4.73
C TYR A 123 -8.38 5.04 5.68
N VAL A 124 -8.73 6.29 5.38
CA VAL A 124 -8.43 7.44 6.27
C VAL A 124 -9.00 7.24 7.68
N PRO A 125 -10.29 6.87 7.88
CA PRO A 125 -10.81 6.58 9.21
C PRO A 125 -10.07 5.47 9.94
N VAL A 126 -9.64 4.41 9.23
CA VAL A 126 -8.83 3.33 9.82
C VAL A 126 -7.48 3.86 10.31
N VAL A 127 -6.78 4.65 9.49
CA VAL A 127 -5.51 5.29 9.89
C VAL A 127 -5.71 6.18 11.12
N GLN A 128 -6.79 6.97 11.18
CA GLN A 128 -7.11 7.84 12.30
C GLN A 128 -7.36 7.04 13.61
N GLU A 129 -8.09 5.92 13.52
CA GLU A 129 -8.32 5.04 14.66
C GLU A 129 -7.00 4.41 15.15
N ILE A 130 -6.09 4.02 14.25
CA ILE A 130 -4.76 3.49 14.61
C ILE A 130 -3.92 4.59 15.27
N LEU A 131 -3.92 5.80 14.75
CA LEU A 131 -3.24 6.95 15.36
C LEU A 131 -3.83 7.29 16.75
N GLY A 132 -5.10 7.01 16.97
CA GLY A 132 -5.78 7.09 18.26
C GLY A 132 -5.43 5.97 19.24
N GLY A 133 -4.56 5.02 18.85
CA GLY A 133 -4.08 3.92 19.69
C GLY A 133 -4.81 2.59 19.49
N LYS A 134 -5.77 2.49 18.57
CA LYS A 134 -6.42 1.22 18.24
C LYS A 134 -5.44 0.32 17.49
N LYS A 135 -5.27 -0.89 17.98
CA LYS A 135 -4.36 -1.87 17.38
C LYS A 135 -5.00 -2.61 16.21
N PRO A 136 -4.22 -3.12 15.22
CA PRO A 136 -4.76 -3.85 14.06
C PRO A 136 -5.71 -4.99 14.42
N GLU A 137 -5.40 -5.78 15.45
CA GLU A 137 -6.21 -6.91 15.91
C GLU A 137 -7.58 -6.50 16.50
N GLN A 138 -7.78 -5.24 16.79
CA GLN A 138 -9.06 -4.71 17.29
C GLN A 138 -10.04 -4.31 16.17
N PHE A 139 -9.59 -4.35 14.91
CA PHE A 139 -10.45 -4.10 13.74
C PHE A 139 -11.16 -5.37 13.24
N GLY A 140 -10.64 -6.55 13.58
CA GLY A 140 -11.17 -7.84 13.18
C GLY A 140 -10.20 -8.96 13.47
N GLN A 141 -10.58 -10.17 13.08
CA GLN A 141 -9.68 -11.31 13.16
C GLN A 141 -8.68 -11.29 12.00
N ALA A 142 -7.50 -11.86 12.23
CA ALA A 142 -6.56 -12.11 11.17
C ALA A 142 -7.16 -13.06 10.13
N ILE A 143 -6.93 -12.79 8.85
CA ILE A 143 -7.47 -13.58 7.75
C ILE A 143 -6.34 -14.19 6.91
N ASP A 144 -6.60 -15.39 6.38
CA ASP A 144 -5.70 -16.08 5.45
C ASP A 144 -6.18 -16.01 3.99
N HIS A 145 -7.45 -15.60 3.78
CA HIS A 145 -8.09 -15.50 2.47
C HIS A 145 -8.12 -14.04 2.01
N TYR A 146 -7.15 -13.65 1.24
CA TYR A 146 -7.02 -12.36 0.56
C TYR A 146 -6.26 -12.55 -0.75
N LEU A 147 -6.30 -11.59 -1.66
CA LEU A 147 -5.66 -11.69 -2.96
C LEU A 147 -4.13 -11.83 -2.80
N ARG A 148 -3.58 -12.91 -3.38
CA ARG A 148 -2.14 -13.17 -3.36
C ARG A 148 -1.58 -13.08 -4.76
N LEU A 149 -0.61 -12.18 -4.93
CA LEU A 149 0.15 -12.03 -6.15
C LEU A 149 1.57 -12.58 -5.94
N PHE A 150 2.15 -13.05 -7.01
CA PHE A 150 3.51 -13.58 -7.03
C PHE A 150 4.38 -12.75 -7.95
N ALA A 151 5.53 -12.31 -7.44
CA ALA A 151 6.50 -11.62 -8.26
C ALA A 151 7.05 -12.57 -9.34
N ARG A 152 7.11 -12.07 -10.60
CA ARG A 152 7.68 -12.83 -11.70
C ARG A 152 9.16 -13.14 -11.39
N GLN A 153 9.51 -14.42 -11.39
CA GLN A 153 10.88 -14.87 -11.16
C GLN A 153 11.65 -14.98 -12.48
N PRO A 154 12.97 -14.70 -12.50
CA PRO A 154 13.79 -14.98 -13.66
C PRO A 154 13.93 -16.49 -13.87
N LYS A 155 14.03 -16.92 -15.12
CA LYS A 155 14.35 -18.31 -15.46
C LYS A 155 15.86 -18.48 -15.38
N VAL A 156 16.32 -19.31 -14.45
CA VAL A 156 17.74 -19.59 -14.25
C VAL A 156 18.04 -21.01 -14.70
N THR A 157 19.01 -21.17 -15.60
CA THR A 157 19.52 -22.45 -16.04
C THR A 157 21.05 -22.51 -15.79
N LYS A 158 21.67 -23.66 -16.08
CA LYS A 158 23.14 -23.78 -15.96
C LYS A 158 23.91 -22.89 -16.94
N ARG A 159 23.27 -22.42 -18.02
CA ARG A 159 23.95 -21.70 -19.12
C ARG A 159 23.47 -20.26 -19.29
N GLU A 160 22.29 -19.92 -18.81
CA GLU A 160 21.67 -18.61 -19.04
C GLU A 160 20.76 -18.20 -17.89
N ILE A 161 20.61 -16.89 -17.74
CA ILE A 161 19.58 -16.27 -16.91
C ILE A 161 18.71 -15.42 -17.85
N VAL A 162 17.42 -15.72 -17.86
CA VAL A 162 16.43 -14.94 -18.64
C VAL A 162 15.55 -14.19 -17.67
N GLY A 163 15.75 -12.88 -17.60
CA GLY A 163 14.95 -11.95 -16.81
C GLY A 163 14.04 -11.09 -17.68
N ASN A 164 13.27 -10.23 -17.04
CA ASN A 164 12.43 -9.24 -17.70
C ASN A 164 12.75 -7.86 -17.12
N VAL A 165 12.69 -6.84 -17.95
CA VAL A 165 12.65 -5.46 -17.46
C VAL A 165 11.28 -5.27 -16.81
N ILE A 166 11.26 -5.05 -15.50
CA ILE A 166 10.05 -4.84 -14.72
C ILE A 166 9.72 -3.35 -14.59
N ARG A 167 10.73 -2.49 -14.77
CA ARG A 167 10.59 -1.04 -14.71
C ARG A 167 11.74 -0.33 -15.42
N VAL A 168 11.45 0.88 -15.89
CA VAL A 168 12.46 1.90 -16.23
C VAL A 168 12.31 3.02 -15.21
N ASP A 169 13.36 3.38 -14.49
CA ASP A 169 13.31 4.45 -13.50
C ASP A 169 13.34 5.85 -14.13
N HIS A 170 13.28 6.89 -13.29
CA HIS A 170 13.30 8.28 -13.75
C HIS A 170 14.58 8.65 -14.52
N TYR A 171 15.70 8.00 -14.22
CA TYR A 171 17.00 8.24 -14.86
C TYR A 171 17.20 7.41 -16.14
N GLY A 172 16.25 6.55 -16.50
CA GLY A 172 16.35 5.65 -17.64
C GLY A 172 17.01 4.31 -17.32
N ASN A 173 17.30 3.98 -16.06
CA ASN A 173 17.85 2.69 -15.68
C ASN A 173 16.82 1.60 -15.88
N LEU A 174 17.24 0.49 -16.48
CA LEU A 174 16.44 -0.71 -16.65
C LEU A 174 16.52 -1.55 -15.36
N ILE A 175 15.39 -1.72 -14.67
CA ILE A 175 15.27 -2.54 -13.48
C ILE A 175 14.72 -3.89 -13.90
N THR A 176 15.43 -4.95 -13.53
CA THR A 176 15.08 -6.33 -13.88
C THR A 176 14.68 -7.13 -12.64
N ASN A 177 13.94 -8.22 -12.87
CA ASN A 177 13.65 -9.22 -11.84
C ASN A 177 14.81 -10.19 -11.64
#